data_fa8994eb6893b554201057e17dc05074
#
_entry.id   fa8994eb6893b554201057e17dc05074
#
_cell.length_a   1.000
_cell.length_b   1.000
_cell.length_c   1.000
_cell.angle_alpha   90.00
_cell.angle_beta   90.00
_cell.angle_gamma   90.00
#
_symmetry.space_group_name_H-M   'P 1'
#
loop_
_entity.id
_entity.type
_entity.pdbx_description
1 polymer ?
#
loop_
_entity_poly.entity_id
_entity_poly.type
_entity_poly.pdbx_seq_one_letter_code
_entity_poly.pdbx_strand_id
1 'polypeptide(L)'
;MPYTVTIRVGPRITRTRHEELRDAIDSLEVQLTTLGPAARRETRKALTREYSPADQVSARGELSGPSRLRPRVQAGADVRGDGSIEVYRGKVRRAPIAVEPGERPFEALRRTLGA
;
A
#
# COMPACT_ATOMS: atom_id res chain seq x y z
N MET A 1 11.21 4.55 -18.20
CA MET A 1 9.95 3.80 -17.99
C MET A 1 9.36 4.19 -16.65
N PRO A 2 8.10 4.60 -16.59
CA PRO A 2 7.54 5.08 -15.34
C PRO A 2 7.18 3.95 -14.37
N TYR A 3 7.10 4.33 -13.11
CA TYR A 3 6.53 3.49 -12.06
C TYR A 3 5.03 3.74 -12.00
N THR A 4 4.27 2.70 -11.72
CA THR A 4 2.81 2.77 -11.61
C THR A 4 2.39 2.52 -10.18
N VAL A 5 1.56 3.41 -9.66
CA VAL A 5 0.91 3.27 -8.36
C VAL A 5 -0.56 2.98 -8.59
N THR A 6 -1.05 1.88 -8.05
CA THR A 6 -2.44 1.47 -8.16
C THR A 6 -3.05 1.44 -6.77
N ILE A 7 -4.11 2.20 -6.56
CA ILE A 7 -4.82 2.27 -5.29
C ILE A 7 -6.18 1.61 -5.45
N ARG A 8 -6.50 0.67 -4.57
CA ARG A 8 -7.77 -0.04 -4.56
C ARG A 8 -8.51 0.22 -3.26
N VAL A 9 -9.70 0.79 -3.38
CA VAL A 9 -10.61 1.03 -2.26
C VAL A 9 -11.98 0.52 -2.66
N GLY A 10 -12.36 -0.66 -2.15
CA GLY A 10 -13.59 -1.32 -2.59
C GLY A 10 -13.56 -1.56 -4.10
N PRO A 11 -14.59 -1.17 -4.84
CA PRO A 11 -14.63 -1.34 -6.29
C PRO A 11 -13.84 -0.27 -7.05
N ARG A 12 -13.37 0.78 -6.37
CA ARG A 12 -12.64 1.88 -7.02
C ARG A 12 -11.16 1.55 -7.17
N ILE A 13 -10.64 1.81 -8.36
CA ILE A 13 -9.23 1.61 -8.68
C ILE A 13 -8.72 2.91 -9.31
N THR A 14 -7.66 3.45 -8.75
CA THR A 14 -6.99 4.66 -9.25
C THR A 14 -5.56 4.31 -9.60
N ARG A 15 -5.09 4.74 -10.78
CA ARG A 15 -3.71 4.54 -11.21
C ARG A 15 -3.05 5.86 -11.51
N THR A 16 -1.82 6.00 -11.03
CA THR A 16 -0.96 7.16 -11.33
C THR A 16 0.41 6.67 -11.77
N ARG A 17 1.08 7.47 -12.59
CA ARG A 17 2.42 7.17 -13.10
C ARG A 17 3.42 8.20 -12.60
N HIS A 18 4.62 7.73 -12.28
CA HIS A 18 5.70 8.55 -11.75
C HIS A 18 7.02 8.13 -12.38
N GLU A 19 7.84 9.09 -12.78
CA GLU A 19 9.14 8.81 -13.41
C GLU A 19 10.16 8.29 -12.41
N GLU A 20 10.08 8.77 -11.15
CA GLU A 20 11.03 8.42 -10.13
C GLU A 20 10.40 7.51 -9.08
N LEU A 21 11.19 6.54 -8.59
CA LEU A 21 10.74 5.64 -7.53
C LEU A 21 10.34 6.41 -6.27
N ARG A 22 11.12 7.42 -5.89
CA ARG A 22 10.82 8.24 -4.72
C ARG A 22 9.44 8.89 -4.82
N ASP A 23 9.13 9.47 -5.98
CA ASP A 23 7.85 10.13 -6.19
C ASP A 23 6.69 9.13 -6.17
N ALA A 24 6.92 7.94 -6.69
CA ALA A 24 5.92 6.88 -6.64
C ALA A 24 5.61 6.45 -5.20
N ILE A 25 6.63 6.29 -4.37
CA ILE A 25 6.43 5.94 -2.96
C ILE A 25 5.73 7.07 -2.22
N ASP A 26 6.13 8.32 -2.46
CA ASP A 26 5.48 9.49 -1.85
C ASP A 26 4.00 9.54 -2.24
N SER A 27 3.69 9.29 -3.50
CA SER A 27 2.31 9.24 -3.99
C SER A 27 1.52 8.11 -3.31
N LEU A 28 2.11 6.94 -3.17
CA LEU A 28 1.49 5.80 -2.48
C LEU A 28 1.14 6.18 -1.04
N GLU A 29 2.08 6.77 -0.33
CA GLU A 29 1.88 7.19 1.05
C GLU A 29 0.79 8.25 1.17
N VAL A 30 0.84 9.29 0.37
CA VAL A 30 -0.13 10.40 0.41
C VAL A 30 -1.53 9.88 0.10
N GLN A 31 -1.68 9.07 -0.95
CA GLN A 31 -2.99 8.55 -1.34
C GLN A 31 -3.58 7.64 -0.29
N LEU A 32 -2.80 6.72 0.27
CA LEU A 32 -3.30 5.81 1.31
C LEU A 32 -3.59 6.55 2.61
N THR A 33 -2.80 7.54 2.96
CA THR A 33 -3.03 8.36 4.15
C THR A 33 -4.31 9.20 4.00
N THR A 34 -4.56 9.71 2.80
CA THR A 34 -5.74 10.54 2.52
C THR A 34 -7.01 9.71 2.44
N LEU A 35 -6.97 8.56 1.76
CA LEU A 35 -8.16 7.72 1.53
C LEU A 35 -8.44 6.75 2.67
N GLY A 36 -7.43 6.42 3.46
CA GLY A 36 -7.52 5.41 4.52
C GLY A 36 -8.64 5.65 5.53
N PRO A 37 -8.81 6.88 6.08
CA PRO A 37 -9.87 7.13 7.05
C PRO A 37 -11.28 6.84 6.53
N ALA A 38 -11.58 7.24 5.30
CA ALA A 38 -12.87 6.96 4.68
C ALA A 38 -13.06 5.47 4.41
N ALA A 39 -12.02 4.81 3.89
CA ALA A 39 -12.04 3.38 3.63
C ALA A 39 -12.26 2.59 4.92
N ARG A 40 -11.62 2.99 6.02
CA ARG A 40 -11.80 2.34 7.32
C ARG A 40 -13.21 2.48 7.85
N ARG A 41 -13.85 3.63 7.65
CA ARG A 41 -15.25 3.83 8.05
C ARG A 41 -16.18 2.88 7.30
N GLU A 42 -15.98 2.72 6.01
CA GLU A 42 -16.75 1.78 5.19
C GLU A 42 -16.52 0.34 5.63
N THR A 43 -15.27 -0.04 5.91
CA THR A 43 -14.93 -1.38 6.41
C THR A 43 -15.64 -1.67 7.72
N ARG A 44 -15.66 -0.71 8.66
CA ARG A 44 -16.34 -0.90 9.95
C ARG A 44 -17.84 -1.13 9.80
N LYS A 45 -18.48 -0.47 8.84
CA LYS A 45 -19.90 -0.68 8.57
C LYS A 45 -20.19 -2.06 8.01
N ALA A 46 -19.26 -2.61 7.24
CA ALA A 46 -19.41 -3.90 6.60
C ALA A 46 -19.02 -5.07 7.51
N LEU A 47 -18.27 -4.82 8.59
CA LEU A 47 -17.76 -5.87 9.47
C LEU A 47 -18.88 -6.53 10.26
N THR A 48 -18.84 -7.85 10.28
CA THR A 48 -19.64 -8.67 11.20
C THR A 48 -18.83 -8.91 12.48
N ARG A 49 -19.47 -9.46 13.51
CA ARG A 49 -18.81 -9.78 14.77
C ARG A 49 -17.68 -10.81 14.67
N GLU A 50 -17.61 -11.52 13.56
CA GLU A 50 -16.64 -12.60 13.35
C GLU A 50 -15.26 -12.11 12.94
N TYR A 51 -15.14 -10.86 12.51
CA TYR A 51 -13.90 -10.33 11.98
C TYR A 51 -13.42 -9.12 12.76
N SER A 52 -12.14 -9.17 13.16
CA SER A 52 -11.46 -8.03 13.76
C SER A 52 -11.13 -6.98 12.70
N PRO A 53 -11.23 -5.66 13.00
CA PRO A 53 -10.77 -4.62 12.07
C PRO A 53 -9.31 -4.79 11.64
N ALA A 54 -8.44 -5.31 12.50
CA ALA A 54 -7.03 -5.54 12.17
C ALA A 54 -6.84 -6.60 11.08
N ASP A 55 -7.81 -7.51 10.90
CA ASP A 55 -7.74 -8.56 9.89
C ASP A 55 -8.31 -8.14 8.54
N GLN A 56 -8.94 -6.97 8.48
CA GLN A 56 -9.58 -6.48 7.25
C GLN A 56 -8.72 -5.43 6.56
N VAL A 57 -8.56 -5.59 5.24
CA VAL A 57 -7.86 -4.61 4.42
C VAL A 57 -8.89 -3.59 3.93
N SER A 58 -8.76 -2.34 4.36
CA SER A 58 -9.65 -1.25 3.97
C SER A 58 -9.23 -0.61 2.65
N ALA A 59 -7.93 -0.50 2.42
CA ALA A 59 -7.36 0.05 1.20
C ALA A 59 -6.06 -0.65 0.89
N ARG A 60 -5.76 -0.82 -0.38
CA ARG A 60 -4.52 -1.44 -0.83
C ARG A 60 -3.86 -0.58 -1.90
N GLY A 61 -2.59 -0.30 -1.72
CA GLY A 61 -1.79 0.37 -2.72
C GLY A 61 -0.72 -0.56 -3.24
N GLU A 62 -0.54 -0.58 -4.55
CA GLU A 62 0.48 -1.40 -5.21
C GLU A 62 1.39 -0.50 -6.03
N LEU A 63 2.67 -0.84 -6.02
CA LEU A 63 3.71 -0.12 -6.75
C LEU A 63 4.45 -1.11 -7.63
N SER A 64 4.56 -0.81 -8.92
CA SER A 64 5.32 -1.64 -9.85
C SER A 64 6.05 -0.80 -10.87
N GLY A 65 7.16 -1.32 -11.36
CA GLY A 65 7.90 -0.68 -12.43
C GLY A 65 9.38 -1.06 -12.44
N PRO A 66 10.13 -0.46 -13.38
CA PRO A 66 9.65 0.44 -14.45
C PRO A 66 8.99 -0.27 -15.62
N SER A 67 9.05 -1.58 -15.72
CA SER A 67 8.46 -2.35 -16.82
C SER A 67 7.22 -3.12 -16.37
N ARG A 68 6.19 -3.18 -17.21
CA ARG A 68 5.00 -3.98 -16.93
C ARG A 68 5.26 -5.48 -17.01
N LEU A 69 6.11 -5.90 -17.93
CA LEU A 69 6.37 -7.32 -18.19
C LEU A 69 7.34 -7.93 -17.18
N ARG A 70 8.38 -7.18 -16.83
CA ARG A 70 9.39 -7.62 -15.85
C ARG A 70 9.71 -6.47 -14.91
N PRO A 71 8.81 -6.13 -14.00
CA PRO A 71 9.07 -5.03 -13.07
C PRO A 71 10.19 -5.40 -12.10
N ARG A 72 11.15 -4.49 -11.94
CA ARG A 72 12.22 -4.63 -10.94
C ARG A 72 11.70 -4.38 -9.54
N VAL A 73 10.67 -3.55 -9.44
CA VAL A 73 10.04 -3.20 -8.19
C VAL A 73 8.61 -3.69 -8.23
N GLN A 74 8.25 -4.51 -7.26
CA GLN A 74 6.87 -4.88 -6.95
C GLN A 74 6.73 -4.81 -5.44
N ALA A 75 5.90 -3.92 -4.97
CA ALA A 75 5.72 -3.68 -3.55
C ALA A 75 4.36 -3.06 -3.30
N GLY A 76 4.01 -2.85 -2.06
CA GLY A 76 2.76 -2.20 -1.74
C GLY A 76 2.55 -2.01 -0.25
N ALA A 77 1.38 -1.51 0.08
CA ALA A 77 0.96 -1.29 1.44
C ALA A 77 -0.53 -1.52 1.57
N ASP A 78 -0.93 -2.11 2.69
CA ASP A 78 -2.32 -2.31 3.05
C ASP A 78 -2.66 -1.44 4.25
N VAL A 79 -3.77 -0.71 4.17
CA VAL A 79 -4.36 -0.02 5.31
C VAL A 79 -5.43 -0.93 5.87
N ARG A 80 -5.29 -1.32 7.12
CA ARG A 80 -6.24 -2.21 7.79
C ARG A 80 -7.34 -1.44 8.48
N GLY A 81 -8.41 -2.15 8.85
CA GLY A 81 -9.58 -1.53 9.46
C GLY A 81 -9.30 -0.81 10.78
N ASP A 82 -8.24 -1.19 11.49
CA ASP A 82 -7.81 -0.53 12.73
C ASP A 82 -6.88 0.67 12.50
N GLY A 83 -6.55 0.96 11.25
CA GLY A 83 -5.65 2.05 10.87
C GLY A 83 -4.20 1.65 10.74
N SER A 84 -3.84 0.41 11.07
CA SER A 84 -2.47 -0.06 10.90
C SER A 84 -2.13 -0.19 9.42
N ILE A 85 -0.85 0.01 9.10
CA ILE A 85 -0.33 -0.08 7.75
C ILE A 85 0.72 -1.18 7.71
N GLU A 86 0.55 -2.12 6.78
CA GLU A 86 1.51 -3.18 6.53
C GLU A 86 2.11 -2.97 5.15
N VAL A 87 3.44 -2.86 5.08
CA VAL A 87 4.16 -2.74 3.81
C VAL A 87 4.74 -4.11 3.44
N TYR A 88 4.82 -4.37 2.14
CA TYR A 88 5.27 -5.67 1.65
C TYR A 88 5.99 -5.55 0.31
N ARG A 89 6.73 -6.60 -0.03
CA ARG A 89 7.32 -6.79 -1.36
C ARG A 89 6.59 -7.90 -2.08
N GLY A 90 6.64 -7.84 -3.41
CA GLY A 90 6.00 -8.84 -4.26
C GLY A 90 4.56 -8.49 -4.59
N LYS A 91 3.95 -9.30 -5.43
CA LYS A 91 2.57 -9.13 -5.87
C LYS A 91 1.74 -10.36 -5.54
N VAL A 92 2.11 -11.51 -6.09
CA VAL A 92 1.41 -12.78 -5.86
C VAL A 92 1.86 -13.39 -4.54
N ARG A 93 3.16 -13.44 -4.32
CA ARG A 93 3.74 -13.88 -3.06
C ARG A 93 4.22 -12.66 -2.30
N ARG A 94 3.35 -12.10 -1.50
CA ARG A 94 3.66 -10.91 -0.72
C ARG A 94 4.47 -11.30 0.51
N ALA A 95 5.61 -10.63 0.66
CA ALA A 95 6.47 -10.79 1.83
C ALA A 95 6.42 -9.51 2.65
N PRO A 96 5.87 -9.53 3.86
CA PRO A 96 5.85 -8.34 4.72
C PRO A 96 7.25 -7.82 4.98
N ILE A 97 7.38 -6.50 4.98
CA ILE A 97 8.65 -5.83 5.29
C ILE A 97 8.65 -5.52 6.78
N ALA A 98 9.70 -5.97 7.47
CA ALA A 98 9.86 -5.69 8.89
C ALA A 98 10.11 -4.20 9.12
N VAL A 99 9.36 -3.63 10.06
CA VAL A 99 9.52 -2.24 10.50
C VAL A 99 10.44 -2.24 11.71
N GLU A 100 11.54 -1.50 11.64
CA GLU A 100 12.51 -1.41 12.72
C GLU A 100 12.00 -0.51 13.85
N PRO A 101 12.52 -0.66 15.07
CA PRO A 101 12.13 0.23 16.18
C PRO A 101 12.30 1.71 15.82
N GLY A 102 11.25 2.49 16.04
CA GLY A 102 11.24 3.92 15.71
C GLY A 102 10.99 4.25 14.24
N GLU A 103 10.91 3.24 13.39
CA GLU A 103 10.67 3.42 11.95
C GLU A 103 9.17 3.37 11.66
N ARG A 104 8.72 4.20 10.73
CA ARG A 104 7.34 4.13 10.23
C ARG A 104 7.27 3.17 9.04
N PRO A 105 6.07 2.60 8.74
CA PRO A 105 5.93 1.62 7.64
C PRO A 105 6.48 2.11 6.30
N PHE A 106 6.18 3.34 5.88
CA PHE A 106 6.68 3.85 4.60
C PHE A 106 8.18 4.15 4.61
N GLU A 107 8.76 4.43 5.78
CA GLU A 107 10.21 4.53 5.91
C GLU A 107 10.86 3.16 5.69
N ALA A 108 10.26 2.09 6.23
CA ALA A 108 10.72 0.73 5.99
C ALA A 108 10.63 0.36 4.51
N LEU A 109 9.55 0.77 3.84
CA LEU A 109 9.38 0.55 2.41
C LEU A 109 10.48 1.25 1.61
N ARG A 110 10.74 2.52 1.89
CA ARG A 110 11.81 3.28 1.23
C ARG A 110 13.17 2.63 1.44
N ARG A 111 13.48 2.26 2.66
CA ARG A 111 14.74 1.58 3.00
C ARG A 111 14.91 0.30 2.19
N THR A 112 13.86 -0.49 2.13
CA THR A 112 13.89 -1.80 1.44
C THR A 112 14.04 -1.63 -0.07
N LEU A 113 13.41 -0.63 -0.65
CA LEU A 113 13.45 -0.39 -2.10
C LEU A 113 14.61 0.51 -2.52
N GLY A 114 15.40 1.04 -1.59
CA GLY A 114 16.55 1.87 -1.90
C GLY A 114 16.19 3.29 -2.34
N ALA A 115 15.12 3.81 -1.83
CA ALA A 115 14.65 5.14 -2.22
C ALA A 115 14.62 6.13 -1.06
#